data_dca77a8e80ee923278b69b5732b52afd
#
_entry.id   dca77a8e80ee923278b69b5732b52afd
#
_cell.length_a   1.000
_cell.length_b   1.000
_cell.length_c   1.000
_cell.angle_alpha   90.00
_cell.angle_beta   90.00
_cell.angle_gamma   90.00
#
_symmetry.space_group_name_H-M   'P 1'
#
loop_
_entity.id
_entity.type
_entity.pdbx_description
1 polymer ?
#
loop_
_entity_poly.entity_id
_entity_poly.type
_entity_poly.pdbx_seq_one_letter_code
_entity_poly.pdbx_strand_id
1 'polypeptide(L)'
;SNPAYGEVTEGSSYTVPSCISAVTAHVWGGGGGSSSPNSRSGYGGYARGTIAVTAGQTLQVGIAEGGGTTPQTEGAGGGEGGNSNGRGGSGGMSFVGTTDINALSQPQYGPNQPTVFVVGGGGATATCGGGSDGAGPTGYNGSSAQTNNGPISGGGGDQEQGGQGGSSPDGFPSGQSGAAFKGGASSPQRGTGGGAGYFGGGGGTGQNHTNQSGGGGSSYVGHPQVTSGAMTDARSSPSMYDEPMYPSVSPLGVAGPGSGPAGTAGGDGYVFLIACLSQPASVTSTTIVSNAFAATSVPTTSRIVVFEENVATPTLNTDIIASISRDGGSNFTNATLADSGYVTGSSGQRILTGQATISGQPSGQSMRWKLALANNTEKINGVALQWS
;
A
#
# COMPACT_ATOMS: atom_id res chain seq x y z
N SER A 1 13.15 -15.38 0.77
CA SER A 1 12.23 -14.47 0.07
C SER A 1 11.49 -13.67 1.13
N ASN A 2 11.66 -12.37 1.11
CA ASN A 2 11.01 -11.47 2.04
C ASN A 2 9.59 -11.18 1.47
N PRO A 3 8.50 -11.71 2.04
CA PRO A 3 7.16 -11.58 1.47
C PRO A 3 6.49 -10.24 1.76
N ALA A 4 7.26 -9.24 2.18
CA ALA A 4 6.73 -8.01 2.74
C ALA A 4 6.45 -6.89 1.72
N TYR A 5 6.78 -7.08 0.44
CA TYR A 5 6.67 -6.05 -0.57
C TYR A 5 5.88 -6.57 -1.78
N GLY A 6 4.85 -5.87 -2.18
CA GLY A 6 4.04 -6.19 -3.35
C GLY A 6 3.68 -4.96 -4.14
N GLU A 7 4.11 -4.92 -5.39
CA GLU A 7 3.49 -4.07 -6.40
C GLU A 7 2.10 -4.63 -6.68
N VAL A 8 1.09 -3.77 -6.68
CA VAL A 8 -0.29 -4.16 -6.97
C VAL A 8 -0.68 -3.52 -8.30
N THR A 9 -1.08 -4.35 -9.26
CA THR A 9 -1.55 -3.90 -10.57
C THR A 9 -3.05 -3.59 -10.55
N GLU A 10 -3.49 -2.77 -11.49
CA GLU A 10 -4.88 -2.33 -11.64
C GLU A 10 -5.89 -3.49 -11.59
N GLY A 11 -7.03 -3.25 -10.94
CA GLY A 11 -8.11 -4.24 -10.79
C GLY A 11 -7.76 -5.42 -9.90
N SER A 12 -6.64 -5.33 -9.16
CA SER A 12 -6.17 -6.41 -8.29
C SER A 12 -6.69 -6.26 -6.86
N SER A 13 -6.78 -7.38 -6.19
CA SER A 13 -7.04 -7.46 -4.77
C SER A 13 -5.78 -7.95 -4.05
N TYR A 14 -5.51 -7.39 -2.88
CA TYR A 14 -4.45 -7.84 -2.00
C TYR A 14 -5.06 -8.60 -0.81
N THR A 15 -4.77 -9.88 -0.70
CA THR A 15 -5.16 -10.68 0.47
C THR A 15 -4.09 -10.59 1.54
N VAL A 16 -4.46 -10.10 2.72
CA VAL A 16 -3.55 -9.90 3.85
C VAL A 16 -3.03 -11.25 4.37
N PRO A 17 -1.71 -11.48 4.38
CA PRO A 17 -1.12 -12.71 4.94
C PRO A 17 -1.39 -12.90 6.44
N SER A 18 -1.25 -14.13 6.92
CA SER A 18 -1.61 -14.52 8.30
C SER A 18 -0.80 -13.83 9.41
N CYS A 19 0.34 -13.25 9.09
CA CYS A 19 1.21 -12.58 10.09
C CYS A 19 1.23 -11.04 9.94
N ILE A 20 0.32 -10.47 9.14
CA ILE A 20 0.24 -9.03 8.90
C ILE A 20 -0.96 -8.46 9.65
N SER A 21 -0.76 -7.38 10.39
CA SER A 21 -1.83 -6.63 11.05
C SER A 21 -1.93 -5.18 10.62
N ALA A 22 -0.97 -4.72 9.83
CA ALA A 22 -1.00 -3.38 9.24
C ALA A 22 -0.39 -3.38 7.85
N VAL A 23 -0.94 -2.56 6.96
CA VAL A 23 -0.43 -2.33 5.61
C VAL A 23 -0.28 -0.83 5.40
N THR A 24 0.91 -0.37 5.07
CA THR A 24 1.12 1.02 4.65
C THR A 24 0.88 1.11 3.15
N ALA A 25 -0.09 1.91 2.76
CA ALA A 25 -0.42 2.20 1.38
C ALA A 25 0.17 3.55 0.96
N HIS A 26 0.83 3.58 -0.19
CA HIS A 26 1.26 4.78 -0.90
C HIS A 26 0.45 4.85 -2.19
N VAL A 27 -0.25 5.93 -2.42
CA VAL A 27 -1.25 6.04 -3.47
C VAL A 27 -1.07 7.37 -4.23
N TRP A 28 -0.85 7.29 -5.53
CA TRP A 28 -0.74 8.45 -6.43
C TRP A 28 -1.91 8.43 -7.41
N GLY A 29 -2.58 9.55 -7.56
CA GLY A 29 -3.62 9.73 -8.58
C GLY A 29 -3.04 9.89 -9.98
N GLY A 30 -3.85 9.75 -11.00
CA GLY A 30 -3.48 9.98 -12.39
C GLY A 30 -3.36 11.45 -12.75
N GLY A 31 -2.47 11.77 -13.68
CA GLY A 31 -2.34 13.12 -14.23
C GLY A 31 -3.40 13.43 -15.28
N GLY A 32 -3.76 14.68 -15.46
CA GLY A 32 -4.60 15.13 -16.58
C GLY A 32 -3.85 15.08 -17.91
N GLY A 33 -4.57 14.87 -19.02
CA GLY A 33 -4.02 14.95 -20.37
C GLY A 33 -3.98 16.39 -20.90
N SER A 34 -3.18 16.66 -21.90
CA SER A 34 -3.09 17.95 -22.57
C SER A 34 -3.19 17.81 -24.08
N SER A 35 -4.08 18.57 -24.69
CA SER A 35 -4.22 18.62 -26.17
C SER A 35 -3.53 19.82 -26.82
N SER A 36 -2.97 20.72 -26.03
CA SER A 36 -2.36 21.95 -26.54
C SER A 36 -0.85 22.02 -26.27
N PRO A 37 -0.05 22.42 -27.26
CA PRO A 37 1.40 22.49 -27.14
C PRO A 37 1.92 23.48 -26.07
N ASN A 38 1.09 24.33 -25.54
CA ASN A 38 1.47 25.36 -24.57
C ASN A 38 0.79 25.21 -23.21
N SER A 39 0.11 24.09 -22.98
CA SER A 39 -0.65 23.86 -21.73
C SER A 39 0.00 22.78 -20.90
N ARG A 40 0.11 22.97 -19.60
CA ARG A 40 0.51 21.93 -18.65
C ARG A 40 -0.72 21.33 -18.03
N SER A 41 -0.83 20.02 -18.08
CA SER A 41 -1.85 19.28 -17.34
C SER A 41 -1.61 19.34 -15.84
N GLY A 42 -2.65 19.12 -15.05
CA GLY A 42 -2.54 18.96 -13.62
C GLY A 42 -1.93 17.62 -13.24
N TYR A 43 -1.20 17.63 -12.17
CA TYR A 43 -0.60 16.46 -11.56
C TYR A 43 -1.60 15.70 -10.69
N GLY A 44 -1.46 14.38 -10.54
CA GLY A 44 -2.18 13.60 -9.54
C GLY A 44 -1.68 13.88 -8.13
N GLY A 45 -2.56 13.83 -7.13
CA GLY A 45 -2.22 13.99 -5.72
C GLY A 45 -1.61 12.72 -5.14
N TYR A 46 -0.92 12.84 -4.03
CA TYR A 46 -0.35 11.74 -3.27
C TYR A 46 -0.98 11.61 -1.89
N ALA A 47 -1.24 10.37 -1.48
CA ALA A 47 -1.69 10.03 -0.14
C ALA A 47 -0.93 8.81 0.38
N ARG A 48 -0.65 8.81 1.68
CA ARG A 48 -0.07 7.68 2.41
C ARG A 48 -0.82 7.45 3.70
N GLY A 49 -1.02 6.18 4.06
CA GLY A 49 -1.61 5.83 5.36
C GLY A 49 -1.31 4.39 5.74
N THR A 50 -1.19 4.13 7.04
CA THR A 50 -1.06 2.79 7.58
C THR A 50 -2.44 2.28 8.00
N ILE A 51 -2.91 1.24 7.32
CA ILE A 51 -4.23 0.64 7.47
C ILE A 51 -4.12 -0.52 8.45
N ALA A 52 -4.88 -0.49 9.55
CA ALA A 52 -5.04 -1.65 10.42
C ALA A 52 -5.85 -2.73 9.68
N VAL A 53 -5.31 -3.93 9.59
CA VAL A 53 -5.90 -5.04 8.82
C VAL A 53 -5.94 -6.32 9.64
N THR A 54 -6.75 -7.27 9.21
CA THR A 54 -6.80 -8.63 9.79
C THR A 54 -6.32 -9.65 8.77
N ALA A 55 -5.72 -10.74 9.27
CA ALA A 55 -5.30 -11.85 8.42
C ALA A 55 -6.47 -12.38 7.57
N GLY A 56 -6.23 -12.62 6.30
CA GLY A 56 -7.23 -13.06 5.33
C GLY A 56 -8.16 -11.95 4.81
N GLN A 57 -8.07 -10.71 5.33
CA GLN A 57 -8.80 -9.58 4.78
C GLN A 57 -8.34 -9.30 3.35
N THR A 58 -9.29 -9.02 2.46
CA THR A 58 -9.00 -8.60 1.09
C THR A 58 -9.12 -7.08 0.98
N LEU A 59 -8.06 -6.43 0.53
CA LEU A 59 -8.05 -5.03 0.14
C LEU A 59 -8.26 -4.95 -1.38
N GLN A 60 -9.16 -4.08 -1.80
CA GLN A 60 -9.35 -3.73 -3.21
C GLN A 60 -8.46 -2.55 -3.56
N VAL A 61 -7.83 -2.63 -4.72
CA VAL A 61 -6.91 -1.61 -5.21
C VAL A 61 -7.35 -1.16 -6.59
N GLY A 62 -7.60 0.12 -6.72
CA GLY A 62 -7.80 0.76 -8.03
C GLY A 62 -6.64 1.66 -8.36
N ILE A 63 -6.15 1.56 -9.59
CA ILE A 63 -5.09 2.41 -10.12
C ILE A 63 -5.72 3.35 -11.15
N ALA A 64 -5.42 4.63 -11.00
CA ALA A 64 -5.91 5.66 -11.89
C ALA A 64 -5.30 5.52 -13.29
N GLU A 65 -6.10 5.69 -14.31
CA GLU A 65 -5.60 5.99 -15.63
C GLU A 65 -5.33 7.50 -15.76
N GLY A 66 -4.30 7.84 -16.51
CA GLY A 66 -4.05 9.23 -16.92
C GLY A 66 -5.09 9.72 -17.92
N GLY A 67 -5.39 11.00 -17.88
CA GLY A 67 -6.28 11.63 -18.86
C GLY A 67 -5.71 11.54 -20.27
N GLY A 68 -6.53 11.17 -21.24
CA GLY A 68 -6.11 11.07 -22.66
C GLY A 68 -5.95 12.44 -23.33
N THR A 69 -5.44 12.44 -24.56
CA THR A 69 -5.26 13.63 -25.39
C THR A 69 -6.49 14.01 -26.20
N THR A 70 -7.45 13.11 -26.32
CA THR A 70 -8.70 13.30 -27.09
C THR A 70 -9.88 13.49 -26.13
N PRO A 71 -10.99 14.12 -26.57
CA PRO A 71 -12.22 14.15 -25.80
C PRO A 71 -12.67 12.71 -25.45
N GLN A 72 -13.20 12.51 -24.28
CA GLN A 72 -13.74 11.24 -23.78
C GLN A 72 -12.71 10.14 -23.41
N THR A 73 -11.43 10.39 -23.46
CA THR A 73 -10.45 9.50 -22.85
C THR A 73 -10.11 10.01 -21.45
N GLU A 74 -11.08 9.90 -20.56
CA GLU A 74 -10.91 10.14 -19.13
C GLU A 74 -10.27 8.91 -18.48
N GLY A 75 -9.42 9.12 -17.51
CA GLY A 75 -8.97 8.04 -16.64
C GLY A 75 -10.13 7.51 -15.81
N ALA A 76 -10.04 6.28 -15.32
CA ALA A 76 -11.07 5.66 -14.49
C ALA A 76 -11.46 6.59 -13.33
N GLY A 77 -12.76 6.95 -13.25
CA GLY A 77 -13.28 7.92 -12.30
C GLY A 77 -12.99 9.41 -12.63
N GLY A 78 -12.29 9.72 -13.73
CA GLY A 78 -12.05 11.11 -14.16
C GLY A 78 -13.30 11.80 -14.71
N GLY A 79 -13.30 13.12 -14.72
CA GLY A 79 -14.37 13.90 -15.37
C GLY A 79 -14.21 13.92 -16.90
N GLU A 80 -15.33 14.03 -17.62
CA GLU A 80 -15.30 14.14 -19.09
C GLU A 80 -14.67 15.48 -19.54
N GLY A 81 -13.83 15.43 -20.57
CA GLY A 81 -13.39 16.60 -21.30
C GLY A 81 -14.47 17.17 -22.21
N GLY A 82 -14.45 18.47 -22.47
CA GLY A 82 -15.45 19.09 -23.38
C GLY A 82 -15.34 18.61 -24.83
N ASN A 83 -16.49 18.43 -25.48
CA ASN A 83 -16.66 17.85 -26.83
C ASN A 83 -16.11 18.71 -27.98
N SER A 84 -15.62 19.91 -27.78
CA SER A 84 -15.19 20.82 -28.85
C SER A 84 -13.68 20.95 -28.97
N ASN A 85 -13.15 20.61 -30.12
CA ASN A 85 -11.77 20.85 -30.56
C ASN A 85 -10.65 20.05 -29.86
N GLY A 86 -10.80 18.74 -29.72
CA GLY A 86 -9.68 17.88 -29.41
C GLY A 86 -9.00 18.17 -28.06
N ARG A 87 -9.75 18.12 -26.97
CA ARG A 87 -9.26 18.41 -25.60
C ARG A 87 -9.08 17.14 -24.83
N GLY A 88 -8.03 17.12 -24.01
CA GLY A 88 -7.69 15.94 -23.24
C GLY A 88 -8.67 15.64 -22.10
N GLY A 89 -8.66 14.42 -21.62
CA GLY A 89 -9.40 13.95 -20.44
C GLY A 89 -8.69 14.29 -19.13
N SER A 90 -9.43 14.22 -18.03
CA SER A 90 -8.89 14.40 -16.68
C SER A 90 -8.32 13.10 -16.13
N GLY A 91 -7.39 13.18 -15.19
CA GLY A 91 -6.85 12.02 -14.51
C GLY A 91 -7.85 11.39 -13.55
N GLY A 92 -7.81 10.07 -13.49
CA GLY A 92 -8.53 9.26 -12.51
C GLY A 92 -7.93 9.37 -11.12
N MET A 93 -8.55 8.70 -10.14
CA MET A 93 -8.01 8.55 -8.80
C MET A 93 -7.54 7.13 -8.56
N SER A 94 -6.47 6.96 -7.81
CA SER A 94 -6.10 5.66 -7.25
C SER A 94 -6.64 5.52 -5.84
N PHE A 95 -6.91 4.28 -5.40
CA PHE A 95 -7.42 4.03 -4.05
C PHE A 95 -7.03 2.67 -3.50
N VAL A 96 -7.08 2.56 -2.18
CA VAL A 96 -7.10 1.30 -1.44
C VAL A 96 -8.34 1.29 -0.54
N GLY A 97 -9.13 0.23 -0.61
CA GLY A 97 -10.39 0.12 0.12
C GLY A 97 -10.83 -1.31 0.37
N THR A 98 -12.06 -1.50 0.83
CA THR A 98 -12.68 -2.82 1.02
C THR A 98 -13.57 -3.24 -0.15
N THR A 99 -13.91 -2.32 -1.03
CA THR A 99 -14.82 -2.55 -2.16
C THR A 99 -14.25 -1.86 -3.39
N ASP A 100 -14.45 -2.48 -4.55
CA ASP A 100 -14.20 -1.81 -5.82
C ASP A 100 -15.20 -0.66 -6.00
N ILE A 101 -14.68 0.56 -5.95
CA ILE A 101 -15.53 1.75 -6.06
C ILE A 101 -16.19 1.91 -7.45
N ASN A 102 -15.60 1.31 -8.49
CA ASN A 102 -16.21 1.31 -9.82
C ASN A 102 -17.48 0.42 -9.89
N ALA A 103 -17.60 -0.53 -8.97
CA ALA A 103 -18.78 -1.37 -8.83
C ALA A 103 -19.93 -0.71 -8.03
N LEU A 104 -19.66 0.45 -7.40
CA LEU A 104 -20.67 1.15 -6.60
C LEU A 104 -21.47 2.10 -7.48
N SER A 105 -22.81 1.98 -7.43
CA SER A 105 -23.71 2.92 -8.13
C SER A 105 -23.85 4.23 -7.33
N GLN A 106 -23.74 5.36 -8.00
CA GLN A 106 -24.16 6.66 -7.45
C GLN A 106 -25.66 6.60 -7.04
N PRO A 107 -26.11 7.09 -5.92
CA PRO A 107 -25.62 8.15 -5.05
C PRO A 107 -25.19 7.68 -3.64
N GLN A 108 -24.56 6.52 -3.52
CA GLN A 108 -24.19 5.96 -2.20
C GLN A 108 -22.98 6.63 -1.55
N TYR A 109 -22.46 7.66 -2.18
CA TYR A 109 -21.24 8.32 -1.80
C TYR A 109 -21.53 9.59 -0.99
N GLY A 110 -21.21 9.54 0.28
CA GLY A 110 -21.26 10.69 1.17
C GLY A 110 -19.93 10.87 1.92
N PRO A 111 -19.75 11.95 2.63
CA PRO A 111 -18.62 12.09 3.54
C PRO A 111 -18.62 10.91 4.53
N ASN A 112 -17.44 10.41 4.87
CA ASN A 112 -17.22 9.25 5.75
C ASN A 112 -17.55 7.88 5.14
N GLN A 113 -17.21 7.66 3.86
CA GLN A 113 -17.36 6.36 3.22
C GLN A 113 -16.52 5.28 3.94
N PRO A 114 -17.15 4.23 4.50
CA PRO A 114 -16.42 3.16 5.19
C PRO A 114 -15.69 2.21 4.24
N THR A 115 -15.76 2.46 2.93
CA THR A 115 -15.24 1.54 1.91
C THR A 115 -13.86 1.90 1.40
N VAL A 116 -13.38 3.13 1.61
CA VAL A 116 -12.05 3.56 1.18
C VAL A 116 -11.17 3.96 2.36
N PHE A 117 -9.91 3.56 2.29
CA PHE A 117 -8.91 3.85 3.31
C PHE A 117 -7.99 5.00 2.89
N VAL A 118 -7.42 4.91 1.70
CA VAL A 118 -6.45 5.86 1.15
C VAL A 118 -6.81 6.16 -0.29
N VAL A 119 -6.87 7.43 -0.66
CA VAL A 119 -7.15 7.91 -2.01
C VAL A 119 -6.12 8.94 -2.44
N GLY A 120 -5.54 8.77 -3.62
CA GLY A 120 -4.76 9.76 -4.35
C GLY A 120 -5.63 10.44 -5.41
N GLY A 121 -5.84 11.74 -5.28
CA GLY A 121 -6.72 12.52 -6.17
C GLY A 121 -6.09 12.74 -7.56
N GLY A 122 -6.92 12.78 -8.60
CA GLY A 122 -6.49 13.01 -9.98
C GLY A 122 -6.29 14.48 -10.33
N GLY A 123 -5.42 14.75 -11.28
CA GLY A 123 -5.19 16.09 -11.86
C GLY A 123 -6.20 16.44 -12.94
N ALA A 124 -6.53 17.71 -13.07
CA ALA A 124 -7.39 18.20 -14.13
C ALA A 124 -6.62 18.50 -15.43
N THR A 125 -7.35 18.50 -16.53
CA THR A 125 -6.84 18.87 -17.86
C THR A 125 -6.66 20.37 -18.01
N ALA A 126 -5.69 20.78 -18.82
CA ALA A 126 -5.51 22.19 -19.22
C ALA A 126 -5.65 22.40 -20.73
N THR A 127 -6.08 23.62 -21.09
CA THR A 127 -6.15 24.05 -22.50
C THR A 127 -5.46 25.39 -22.82
N CYS A 128 -5.48 26.34 -21.92
CA CYS A 128 -4.84 27.67 -22.12
C CYS A 128 -4.32 28.23 -20.79
N GLY A 129 -3.47 27.53 -20.14
CA GLY A 129 -2.99 27.86 -18.79
C GLY A 129 -2.52 26.58 -18.12
N GLY A 130 -2.35 26.55 -16.83
CA GLY A 130 -2.03 25.33 -16.10
C GLY A 130 -3.30 24.52 -15.80
N GLY A 131 -3.27 23.23 -15.93
CA GLY A 131 -4.23 22.31 -15.31
C GLY A 131 -4.13 22.39 -13.80
N SER A 132 -5.20 22.03 -13.12
CA SER A 132 -5.20 22.01 -11.66
C SER A 132 -4.73 20.69 -11.16
N ASP A 133 -3.82 20.73 -10.21
CA ASP A 133 -3.30 19.52 -9.61
C ASP A 133 -4.35 18.89 -8.70
N GLY A 134 -4.39 17.55 -8.69
CA GLY A 134 -4.87 16.80 -7.56
C GLY A 134 -3.99 17.14 -6.36
N ALA A 135 -4.57 17.27 -5.18
CA ALA A 135 -3.81 17.76 -4.05
C ALA A 135 -4.06 16.91 -2.79
N GLY A 136 -3.51 17.36 -1.69
CA GLY A 136 -3.76 16.87 -0.37
C GLY A 136 -5.25 16.87 0.00
N PRO A 137 -5.65 17.45 1.13
CA PRO A 137 -7.06 17.43 1.55
C PRO A 137 -7.99 18.24 0.63
N THR A 138 -7.45 19.15 -0.19
CA THR A 138 -8.25 19.97 -1.12
C THR A 138 -7.53 20.07 -2.46
N GLY A 139 -8.21 19.68 -3.53
CA GLY A 139 -7.75 19.86 -4.91
C GLY A 139 -7.61 21.32 -5.26
N TYR A 140 -6.71 21.65 -6.19
CA TYR A 140 -6.55 23.03 -6.65
C TYR A 140 -7.67 23.47 -7.58
N ASN A 141 -8.05 24.72 -7.47
CA ASN A 141 -8.98 25.33 -8.42
C ASN A 141 -8.33 25.45 -9.81
N GLY A 142 -9.15 25.36 -10.85
CA GLY A 142 -8.74 25.58 -12.22
C GLY A 142 -8.13 26.96 -12.42
N SER A 143 -7.14 27.07 -13.30
CA SER A 143 -6.62 28.36 -13.70
C SER A 143 -7.58 29.08 -14.66
N SER A 144 -7.87 30.32 -14.42
CA SER A 144 -8.58 31.22 -15.34
C SER A 144 -7.59 31.99 -16.18
N ALA A 145 -7.69 31.89 -17.51
CA ALA A 145 -7.08 32.89 -18.35
C ALA A 145 -7.85 34.22 -18.15
N GLN A 146 -7.20 35.24 -17.66
CA GLN A 146 -7.77 36.48 -17.14
C GLN A 146 -8.71 37.21 -18.08
N THR A 147 -9.88 37.59 -17.56
CA THR A 147 -10.54 38.85 -17.90
C THR A 147 -11.36 39.36 -16.69
N ASN A 148 -11.45 40.65 -16.49
CA ASN A 148 -12.13 41.35 -15.39
C ASN A 148 -13.66 41.17 -15.36
N ASN A 149 -14.22 40.05 -15.50
CA ASN A 149 -15.57 39.51 -15.38
C ASN A 149 -15.71 38.22 -16.19
N GLY A 150 -14.58 37.52 -16.39
CA GLY A 150 -14.53 36.30 -17.19
C GLY A 150 -15.14 35.07 -16.49
N PRO A 151 -15.29 33.97 -17.23
CA PRO A 151 -15.82 32.75 -16.74
C PRO A 151 -14.98 32.21 -15.58
N ILE A 152 -15.65 31.61 -14.60
CA ILE A 152 -15.03 31.01 -13.43
C ILE A 152 -14.59 29.57 -13.80
N SER A 153 -13.37 29.21 -13.42
CA SER A 153 -12.83 27.86 -13.56
C SER A 153 -13.57 26.86 -12.66
N GLY A 154 -13.40 25.58 -12.88
CA GLY A 154 -13.87 24.55 -11.96
C GLY A 154 -13.12 24.64 -10.63
N GLY A 155 -13.83 24.49 -9.53
CA GLY A 155 -13.30 24.40 -8.17
C GLY A 155 -12.63 23.08 -7.90
N GLY A 156 -11.64 23.02 -7.00
CA GLY A 156 -11.11 21.76 -6.46
C GLY A 156 -12.10 21.05 -5.57
N GLY A 157 -12.05 19.72 -5.52
CA GLY A 157 -12.79 18.92 -4.52
C GLY A 157 -12.12 19.01 -3.15
N ASP A 158 -12.88 18.84 -2.07
CA ASP A 158 -12.37 18.84 -0.70
C ASP A 158 -12.71 17.54 0.04
N GLN A 159 -12.76 17.56 1.37
CA GLN A 159 -13.07 16.36 2.19
C GLN A 159 -14.58 16.15 2.40
N GLU A 160 -15.41 17.10 1.99
CA GLU A 160 -16.85 17.14 2.29
C GLU A 160 -17.70 17.19 1.01
N GLN A 161 -17.19 17.81 -0.05
CA GLN A 161 -17.92 18.03 -1.28
C GLN A 161 -17.04 18.10 -2.53
N GLY A 162 -17.66 17.84 -3.67
CA GLY A 162 -17.02 18.04 -4.97
C GLY A 162 -16.86 19.52 -5.30
N GLY A 163 -15.81 19.82 -6.06
CA GLY A 163 -15.55 21.17 -6.55
C GLY A 163 -16.72 21.70 -7.41
N GLN A 164 -17.04 22.96 -7.27
CA GLN A 164 -18.11 23.58 -8.08
C GLN A 164 -17.70 23.63 -9.56
N GLY A 165 -18.65 23.37 -10.43
CA GLY A 165 -18.46 23.56 -11.87
C GLY A 165 -18.26 25.03 -12.22
N GLY A 166 -17.39 25.29 -13.18
CA GLY A 166 -17.15 26.65 -13.67
C GLY A 166 -18.39 27.27 -14.27
N SER A 167 -18.57 28.56 -14.07
CA SER A 167 -19.72 29.32 -14.59
C SER A 167 -19.28 30.39 -15.59
N SER A 168 -20.16 30.72 -16.53
CA SER A 168 -19.93 31.79 -17.48
C SER A 168 -20.97 32.91 -17.29
N PRO A 169 -20.54 34.19 -17.11
CA PRO A 169 -21.45 35.31 -16.99
C PRO A 169 -22.23 35.59 -18.28
N ASP A 170 -21.77 35.10 -19.42
CA ASP A 170 -22.39 35.40 -20.73
C ASP A 170 -23.42 34.36 -21.18
N GLY A 171 -23.97 33.56 -20.25
CA GLY A 171 -25.02 32.58 -20.55
C GLY A 171 -24.58 31.32 -21.27
N PHE A 172 -23.28 31.07 -21.38
CA PHE A 172 -22.79 29.77 -21.83
C PHE A 172 -23.07 28.69 -20.77
N PRO A 173 -23.25 27.42 -21.17
CA PRO A 173 -23.45 26.33 -20.22
C PRO A 173 -22.30 26.25 -19.22
N SER A 174 -22.63 26.07 -17.95
CA SER A 174 -21.67 25.83 -16.87
C SER A 174 -21.05 24.45 -16.98
N GLY A 175 -19.84 24.28 -16.41
CA GLY A 175 -19.29 22.97 -16.11
C GLY A 175 -20.11 22.29 -15.00
N GLN A 176 -20.00 20.98 -14.90
CA GLN A 176 -20.65 20.22 -13.82
C GLN A 176 -19.77 20.26 -12.56
N SER A 177 -20.41 20.24 -11.40
CA SER A 177 -19.69 20.03 -10.14
C SER A 177 -19.15 18.61 -10.06
N GLY A 178 -18.02 18.46 -9.38
CA GLY A 178 -17.50 17.17 -9.00
C GLY A 178 -18.40 16.47 -7.99
N ALA A 179 -18.24 15.17 -7.86
CA ALA A 179 -18.95 14.34 -6.90
C ALA A 179 -17.95 13.45 -6.16
N ALA A 180 -18.40 12.66 -5.19
CA ALA A 180 -17.56 11.65 -4.58
C ALA A 180 -17.05 10.69 -5.65
N PHE A 181 -15.75 10.47 -5.67
CA PHE A 181 -14.99 9.60 -6.56
C PHE A 181 -15.06 9.97 -8.06
N LYS A 182 -15.67 11.10 -8.41
CA LYS A 182 -15.82 11.50 -9.81
C LYS A 182 -15.59 12.99 -10.02
N GLY A 183 -14.77 13.33 -11.01
CA GLY A 183 -14.63 14.69 -11.51
C GLY A 183 -15.87 15.18 -12.25
N GLY A 184 -16.10 16.48 -12.22
CA GLY A 184 -17.18 17.14 -12.97
C GLY A 184 -16.86 17.22 -14.46
N ALA A 185 -17.86 16.97 -15.30
CA ALA A 185 -17.71 17.16 -16.74
C ALA A 185 -17.62 18.65 -17.10
N SER A 186 -16.89 18.96 -18.17
CA SER A 186 -16.81 20.32 -18.71
C SER A 186 -18.15 20.76 -19.31
N SER A 187 -18.25 22.04 -19.58
CA SER A 187 -19.31 22.59 -20.46
C SER A 187 -19.25 21.90 -21.83
N PRO A 188 -20.41 21.55 -22.42
CA PRO A 188 -20.47 20.86 -23.72
C PRO A 188 -19.82 21.60 -24.88
N GLN A 189 -19.66 22.91 -24.79
CA GLN A 189 -19.11 23.71 -25.87
C GLN A 189 -17.61 23.97 -25.73
N ARG A 190 -17.12 24.13 -24.50
CA ARG A 190 -15.69 24.42 -24.21
C ARG A 190 -15.43 24.20 -22.72
N GLY A 191 -14.17 24.05 -22.36
CA GLY A 191 -13.73 23.80 -20.99
C GLY A 191 -13.05 22.44 -20.90
N THR A 192 -12.59 22.09 -19.74
CA THR A 192 -11.96 20.80 -19.46
C THR A 192 -12.57 20.14 -18.23
N GLY A 193 -12.53 18.83 -18.16
CA GLY A 193 -13.03 18.08 -17.02
C GLY A 193 -12.26 18.36 -15.73
N GLY A 194 -12.87 18.10 -14.59
CA GLY A 194 -12.24 18.07 -13.27
C GLY A 194 -11.59 16.71 -13.00
N GLY A 195 -10.54 16.67 -12.19
CA GLY A 195 -9.88 15.42 -11.74
C GLY A 195 -10.76 14.63 -10.78
N ALA A 196 -10.67 13.30 -10.80
CA ALA A 196 -11.34 12.45 -9.83
C ALA A 196 -10.64 12.51 -8.46
N GLY A 197 -11.29 12.11 -7.37
CA GLY A 197 -10.71 12.13 -6.03
C GLY A 197 -11.67 11.57 -4.99
N TYR A 198 -11.30 11.62 -3.72
CA TYR A 198 -12.27 11.34 -2.64
C TYR A 198 -13.53 12.17 -2.85
N PHE A 199 -13.34 13.45 -3.16
CA PHE A 199 -14.28 14.24 -3.95
C PHE A 199 -13.55 14.84 -5.16
N GLY A 200 -14.16 14.71 -6.33
CA GLY A 200 -13.59 15.23 -7.55
C GLY A 200 -13.72 16.74 -7.70
N GLY A 201 -12.85 17.32 -8.50
CA GLY A 201 -12.94 18.73 -8.89
C GLY A 201 -14.07 19.00 -9.88
N GLY A 202 -14.54 20.23 -9.94
CA GLY A 202 -15.54 20.68 -10.91
C GLY A 202 -14.98 20.81 -12.33
N GLY A 203 -15.82 20.60 -13.34
CA GLY A 203 -15.47 20.87 -14.72
C GLY A 203 -15.38 22.36 -15.02
N GLY A 204 -14.50 22.73 -15.93
CA GLY A 204 -14.38 24.11 -16.44
C GLY A 204 -15.44 24.47 -17.46
N THR A 205 -15.59 25.76 -17.71
CA THR A 205 -16.42 26.31 -18.77
C THR A 205 -15.56 27.04 -19.82
N GLY A 206 -16.14 27.49 -20.89
CA GLY A 206 -15.42 28.25 -21.92
C GLY A 206 -16.25 29.37 -22.49
N GLN A 207 -15.58 30.42 -22.91
CA GLN A 207 -16.16 31.59 -23.57
C GLN A 207 -15.28 31.96 -24.77
N ASN A 208 -15.85 32.64 -25.79
CA ASN A 208 -15.19 33.16 -26.99
C ASN A 208 -13.65 33.18 -26.92
N HIS A 209 -13.01 32.10 -27.35
CA HIS A 209 -11.55 31.92 -27.42
C HIS A 209 -10.78 31.70 -26.12
N THR A 210 -11.42 31.71 -24.94
CA THR A 210 -10.78 31.35 -23.65
C THR A 210 -11.41 30.09 -23.09
N ASN A 211 -10.56 29.18 -22.71
CA ASN A 211 -10.98 27.91 -22.11
C ASN A 211 -10.56 27.91 -20.65
N GLN A 212 -11.49 27.54 -19.79
CA GLN A 212 -11.22 27.47 -18.35
C GLN A 212 -10.92 26.03 -17.95
N SER A 213 -9.94 25.86 -17.10
CA SER A 213 -9.54 24.54 -16.59
C SER A 213 -10.51 24.03 -15.54
N GLY A 214 -10.66 22.72 -15.48
CA GLY A 214 -11.33 22.06 -14.38
C GLY A 214 -10.50 22.12 -13.09
N GLY A 215 -11.11 21.82 -11.96
CA GLY A 215 -10.45 21.68 -10.66
C GLY A 215 -9.85 20.30 -10.45
N GLY A 216 -8.83 20.17 -9.61
CA GLY A 216 -8.25 18.88 -9.21
C GLY A 216 -9.10 18.15 -8.17
N GLY A 217 -8.93 16.85 -8.06
CA GLY A 217 -9.57 16.03 -7.03
C GLY A 217 -8.82 16.05 -5.71
N SER A 218 -9.51 15.79 -4.61
CA SER A 218 -8.91 15.67 -3.27
C SER A 218 -8.37 14.27 -3.02
N SER A 219 -7.30 14.16 -2.23
CA SER A 219 -6.83 12.91 -1.64
C SER A 219 -7.53 12.64 -0.31
N TYR A 220 -7.39 11.43 0.25
CA TYR A 220 -8.05 11.05 1.50
C TYR A 220 -7.24 10.03 2.30
N VAL A 221 -7.22 10.20 3.63
CA VAL A 221 -6.65 9.26 4.61
C VAL A 221 -7.42 9.28 5.95
N GLY A 222 -8.63 9.83 5.95
CA GLY A 222 -9.42 10.08 7.18
C GLY A 222 -10.17 8.88 7.75
N HIS A 223 -10.01 7.69 7.20
CA HIS A 223 -10.71 6.50 7.70
C HIS A 223 -10.22 6.10 9.11
N PRO A 224 -11.11 5.69 10.04
CA PRO A 224 -10.74 5.33 11.41
C PRO A 224 -9.70 4.20 11.54
N GLN A 225 -9.58 3.32 10.57
CA GLN A 225 -8.56 2.27 10.51
C GLN A 225 -7.21 2.75 9.97
N VAL A 226 -7.11 4.00 9.54
CA VAL A 226 -5.88 4.58 9.00
C VAL A 226 -5.16 5.39 10.07
N THR A 227 -3.90 5.07 10.29
CA THR A 227 -2.99 5.82 11.17
C THR A 227 -1.83 6.36 10.35
N SER A 228 -1.10 7.34 10.90
CA SER A 228 0.06 7.95 10.21
C SER A 228 -0.28 8.45 8.80
N GLY A 229 -1.52 8.93 8.63
CA GLY A 229 -1.99 9.46 7.35
C GLY A 229 -1.25 10.76 6.98
N ALA A 230 -0.86 10.87 5.71
CA ALA A 230 -0.30 12.09 5.13
C ALA A 230 -0.82 12.25 3.70
N MET A 231 -1.06 13.48 3.32
CA MET A 231 -1.49 13.87 1.97
C MET A 231 -0.66 15.05 1.52
N THR A 232 -0.20 15.03 0.29
CA THR A 232 0.53 16.16 -0.29
C THR A 232 0.06 16.41 -1.71
N ASP A 233 0.23 17.65 -2.18
CA ASP A 233 0.10 17.89 -3.60
C ASP A 233 1.25 17.22 -4.37
N ALA A 234 1.01 16.94 -5.62
CA ALA A 234 1.95 16.24 -6.46
C ALA A 234 3.25 17.01 -6.73
N ARG A 235 3.26 18.32 -6.55
CA ARG A 235 4.47 19.16 -6.72
C ARG A 235 5.38 19.09 -5.50
N SER A 236 4.77 18.82 -4.33
CA SER A 236 5.45 18.69 -3.04
C SER A 236 5.61 17.23 -2.61
N SER A 237 5.05 16.31 -3.39
CA SER A 237 5.17 14.87 -3.16
C SER A 237 6.64 14.46 -3.20
N PRO A 238 7.09 13.56 -2.31
CA PRO A 238 8.33 12.86 -2.53
C PRO A 238 8.29 12.31 -3.96
N SER A 239 9.32 12.58 -4.74
CA SER A 239 9.40 11.91 -6.05
C SER A 239 9.35 10.42 -5.76
N MET A 240 8.74 9.63 -6.62
CA MET A 240 8.77 8.17 -6.49
C MET A 240 10.20 7.63 -6.35
N TYR A 241 11.18 8.45 -6.70
CA TYR A 241 12.62 8.15 -6.63
C TYR A 241 13.24 8.44 -5.25
N ASP A 242 12.58 9.20 -4.37
CA ASP A 242 13.12 9.60 -3.06
C ASP A 242 12.70 8.64 -1.93
N GLU A 243 11.76 7.73 -2.18
CA GLU A 243 11.40 6.69 -1.23
C GLU A 243 12.43 5.54 -1.36
N PRO A 244 13.12 5.15 -0.26
CA PRO A 244 14.23 4.18 -0.29
C PRO A 244 13.85 2.76 -0.70
N MET A 245 12.62 2.53 -1.11
CA MET A 245 12.07 1.22 -1.44
C MET A 245 11.53 1.10 -2.86
N TYR A 246 11.76 2.11 -3.69
CA TYR A 246 11.41 2.01 -5.09
C TYR A 246 12.43 1.09 -5.79
N PRO A 247 12.04 -0.05 -6.33
CA PRO A 247 12.95 -0.82 -7.15
C PRO A 247 13.34 0.07 -8.34
N SER A 248 14.63 0.20 -8.59
CA SER A 248 15.25 0.99 -9.67
C SER A 248 14.91 0.49 -11.08
N VAL A 249 13.71 0.02 -11.28
CA VAL A 249 13.16 -0.44 -12.55
C VAL A 249 12.22 0.63 -13.13
N SER A 250 12.83 1.65 -13.73
CA SER A 250 12.14 2.32 -14.84
C SER A 250 12.01 1.30 -15.97
N PRO A 251 10.80 1.01 -16.46
CA PRO A 251 10.14 1.94 -17.34
C PRO A 251 8.63 2.06 -17.12
N LEU A 252 8.19 2.20 -15.93
CA LEU A 252 6.85 2.71 -15.72
C LEU A 252 6.96 4.17 -16.17
N GLY A 253 6.37 4.45 -17.31
CA GLY A 253 6.30 5.78 -17.86
C GLY A 253 5.95 6.71 -16.73
N VAL A 254 6.64 7.81 -16.65
CA VAL A 254 6.58 8.78 -15.58
C VAL A 254 5.14 8.84 -15.05
N ALA A 255 4.80 7.90 -14.17
CA ALA A 255 3.68 8.07 -13.25
C ALA A 255 4.16 9.13 -12.25
N GLY A 256 4.69 10.08 -12.81
CA GLY A 256 4.83 11.38 -12.28
C GLY A 256 3.58 11.96 -12.72
N PRO A 257 3.13 12.66 -11.91
CA PRO A 257 2.15 13.66 -12.04
C PRO A 257 2.37 14.35 -13.38
N GLY A 258 1.65 13.96 -14.33
CA GLY A 258 1.41 14.43 -15.63
C GLY A 258 1.78 15.80 -16.07
N SER A 259 3.01 16.16 -16.17
CA SER A 259 3.39 17.14 -17.18
C SER A 259 3.97 16.38 -18.39
N GLY A 260 3.10 15.64 -19.07
CA GLY A 260 3.47 15.23 -20.41
C GLY A 260 3.85 16.48 -21.21
N PRO A 261 4.83 16.38 -22.15
CA PRO A 261 4.99 17.44 -23.14
C PRO A 261 3.63 17.76 -23.73
N ALA A 262 3.42 18.99 -24.08
CA ALA A 262 2.23 19.46 -24.72
C ALA A 262 1.70 18.50 -25.79
N GLY A 263 0.43 18.13 -25.70
CA GLY A 263 -0.21 17.17 -26.59
C GLY A 263 -0.01 15.71 -26.22
N THR A 264 0.32 15.38 -24.97
CA THR A 264 0.44 14.01 -24.47
C THR A 264 -0.63 13.66 -23.45
N ALA A 265 -0.90 12.37 -23.31
CA ALA A 265 -1.72 11.85 -22.22
C ALA A 265 -1.06 12.12 -20.88
N GLY A 266 -1.86 12.26 -19.82
CA GLY A 266 -1.39 12.24 -18.43
C GLY A 266 -0.82 10.86 -18.10
N GLY A 267 0.06 10.82 -17.10
CA GLY A 267 0.57 9.55 -16.57
C GLY A 267 -0.47 8.87 -15.69
N ASP A 268 -0.47 7.54 -15.68
CA ASP A 268 -1.31 6.74 -14.81
C ASP A 268 -0.90 6.94 -13.34
N GLY A 269 -1.86 6.72 -12.45
CA GLY A 269 -1.61 6.65 -11.03
C GLY A 269 -0.81 5.40 -10.65
N TYR A 270 -0.52 5.30 -9.36
CA TYR A 270 0.24 4.18 -8.82
C TYR A 270 -0.19 3.84 -7.40
N VAL A 271 -0.14 2.57 -7.03
CA VAL A 271 -0.37 2.11 -5.67
C VAL A 271 0.74 1.15 -5.25
N PHE A 272 1.35 1.43 -4.11
CA PHE A 272 2.36 0.58 -3.51
C PHE A 272 1.96 0.21 -2.08
N LEU A 273 1.95 -1.10 -1.78
CA LEU A 273 1.58 -1.62 -0.47
C LEU A 273 2.80 -2.20 0.23
N ILE A 274 3.02 -1.75 1.46
CA ILE A 274 4.05 -2.27 2.36
C ILE A 274 3.33 -3.02 3.47
N ALA A 275 3.47 -4.34 3.49
CA ALA A 275 2.97 -5.15 4.59
C ALA A 275 3.88 -4.96 5.81
N CYS A 276 3.35 -4.40 6.87
CA CYS A 276 4.06 -4.26 8.13
C CYS A 276 3.84 -5.55 8.94
N LEU A 277 4.89 -6.29 9.18
CA LEU A 277 4.85 -7.34 10.18
C LEU A 277 4.45 -6.68 11.50
N SER A 278 3.22 -6.94 11.94
CA SER A 278 2.91 -6.71 13.34
C SER A 278 3.92 -7.51 14.13
N GLN A 279 4.45 -6.90 15.18
CA GLN A 279 5.30 -7.54 16.19
C GLN A 279 5.40 -9.06 16.01
N PRO A 280 6.56 -9.70 16.13
CA PRO A 280 6.65 -11.14 15.90
C PRO A 280 5.44 -11.79 16.55
N ALA A 281 4.62 -12.49 15.77
CA ALA A 281 3.50 -13.22 16.31
C ALA A 281 4.08 -13.93 17.52
N SER A 282 3.54 -13.68 18.71
CA SER A 282 4.01 -14.37 19.90
C SER A 282 3.71 -15.84 19.62
N VAL A 283 4.72 -16.52 19.11
CA VAL A 283 4.63 -17.93 18.82
C VAL A 283 4.52 -18.59 20.20
N THR A 284 3.31 -18.93 20.58
CA THR A 284 3.06 -19.55 21.88
C THR A 284 3.72 -20.91 22.00
N SER A 285 4.10 -21.51 20.88
CA SER A 285 4.88 -22.76 20.85
C SER A 285 5.60 -22.94 19.51
N THR A 286 6.82 -23.45 19.57
CA THR A 286 7.64 -23.77 18.39
C THR A 286 8.31 -25.12 18.59
N THR A 287 8.38 -25.92 17.54
CA THR A 287 9.15 -27.17 17.55
C THR A 287 10.27 -27.08 16.51
N ILE A 288 11.49 -27.28 16.96
CA ILE A 288 12.69 -27.31 16.13
C ILE A 288 13.21 -28.76 16.12
N VAL A 289 13.46 -29.32 14.95
CA VAL A 289 14.03 -30.65 14.77
C VAL A 289 15.30 -30.55 13.93
N SER A 290 16.38 -31.20 14.37
CA SER A 290 17.64 -31.20 13.62
C SER A 290 17.56 -31.98 12.31
N ASN A 291 18.49 -31.72 11.40
CA ASN A 291 18.85 -32.71 10.39
C ASN A 291 19.37 -33.97 11.05
N ALA A 292 19.41 -35.10 10.30
CA ALA A 292 19.92 -36.34 10.78
C ALA A 292 21.46 -36.32 10.86
N PHE A 293 21.99 -36.92 11.95
CA PHE A 293 23.42 -37.18 12.14
C PHE A 293 23.64 -38.67 12.10
N ALA A 294 24.60 -39.16 11.32
CA ALA A 294 24.93 -40.59 11.23
C ALA A 294 25.80 -41.00 12.43
N ALA A 295 25.36 -41.99 13.17
CA ALA A 295 26.17 -42.66 14.19
C ALA A 295 26.91 -43.87 13.56
N THR A 296 28.11 -44.17 14.06
CA THR A 296 28.91 -45.31 13.59
C THR A 296 28.46 -46.65 14.19
N SER A 297 27.78 -46.61 15.32
CA SER A 297 27.15 -47.75 16.00
C SER A 297 25.76 -47.35 16.51
N VAL A 298 24.94 -48.32 16.89
CA VAL A 298 23.60 -48.02 17.46
C VAL A 298 23.77 -47.42 18.86
N PRO A 299 23.40 -46.15 19.07
CA PRO A 299 23.59 -45.49 20.36
C PRO A 299 22.60 -46.04 21.41
N THR A 300 23.07 -46.12 22.66
CA THR A 300 22.24 -46.49 23.82
C THR A 300 21.96 -45.34 24.75
N THR A 301 22.86 -44.35 24.77
CA THR A 301 22.72 -43.12 25.55
C THR A 301 23.05 -41.91 24.69
N SER A 302 22.50 -40.76 25.03
CA SER A 302 22.84 -39.52 24.37
C SER A 302 22.72 -38.33 25.33
N ARG A 303 23.59 -37.36 25.12
CA ARG A 303 23.60 -36.08 25.83
C ARG A 303 23.35 -34.94 24.86
N ILE A 304 22.44 -34.02 25.23
CA ILE A 304 22.18 -32.78 24.52
C ILE A 304 22.70 -31.60 25.34
N VAL A 305 23.26 -30.63 24.62
CA VAL A 305 23.66 -29.34 25.19
C VAL A 305 22.92 -28.26 24.40
N VAL A 306 22.23 -27.38 25.10
CA VAL A 306 21.49 -26.26 24.49
C VAL A 306 22.08 -24.95 25.00
N PHE A 307 22.46 -24.08 24.08
CA PHE A 307 22.88 -22.70 24.38
C PHE A 307 21.65 -21.82 24.28
N GLU A 308 21.23 -21.29 25.40
CA GLU A 308 19.98 -20.53 25.56
C GLU A 308 20.24 -19.17 26.18
N GLU A 309 19.42 -18.19 25.80
CA GLU A 309 19.39 -16.85 26.41
C GLU A 309 17.96 -16.53 26.83
N ASN A 310 17.78 -16.16 28.09
CA ASN A 310 16.47 -15.77 28.64
C ASN A 310 15.94 -14.48 27.98
N VAL A 311 14.72 -14.52 27.48
CA VAL A 311 13.93 -13.34 27.16
C VAL A 311 13.05 -12.99 28.36
N ALA A 312 12.51 -14.00 29.01
CA ALA A 312 11.86 -13.97 30.32
C ALA A 312 12.47 -15.07 31.19
N THR A 313 11.75 -15.64 32.12
CA THR A 313 12.23 -16.75 32.97
C THR A 313 11.57 -18.06 32.55
N PRO A 314 12.15 -18.84 31.61
CA PRO A 314 11.58 -20.11 31.20
C PRO A 314 11.70 -21.17 32.30
N THR A 315 10.67 -21.99 32.41
CA THR A 315 10.67 -23.18 33.28
C THR A 315 11.25 -24.36 32.51
N LEU A 316 12.44 -24.84 32.91
CA LEU A 316 13.09 -25.98 32.24
C LEU A 316 12.20 -27.21 32.29
N ASN A 317 12.22 -28.01 31.23
CA ASN A 317 11.42 -29.22 31.01
C ASN A 317 9.89 -28.98 30.93
N THR A 318 9.49 -27.71 30.87
CA THR A 318 8.10 -27.28 30.62
C THR A 318 8.07 -26.33 29.45
N ASP A 319 8.77 -25.19 29.52
CA ASP A 319 8.84 -24.21 28.44
C ASP A 319 9.91 -24.61 27.41
N ILE A 320 10.98 -25.28 27.82
CA ILE A 320 12.00 -25.88 26.97
C ILE A 320 12.03 -27.41 27.22
N ILE A 321 11.57 -28.18 26.26
CA ILE A 321 11.62 -29.65 26.32
C ILE A 321 12.57 -30.13 25.23
N ALA A 322 13.66 -30.80 25.65
CA ALA A 322 14.61 -31.43 24.74
C ALA A 322 14.30 -32.92 24.58
N SER A 323 14.40 -33.43 23.37
CA SER A 323 14.18 -34.83 23.07
C SER A 323 15.20 -35.36 22.06
N ILE A 324 15.51 -36.62 22.12
CA ILE A 324 16.53 -37.26 21.28
C ILE A 324 15.94 -38.53 20.62
N SER A 325 16.28 -38.70 19.35
CA SER A 325 15.91 -39.87 18.54
C SER A 325 17.16 -40.52 17.97
N ARG A 326 17.16 -41.89 17.91
CA ARG A 326 18.15 -42.69 17.18
C ARG A 326 17.62 -43.36 15.91
N ASP A 327 16.34 -43.21 15.65
CA ASP A 327 15.63 -43.89 14.54
C ASP A 327 15.14 -42.89 13.45
N GLY A 328 15.88 -41.80 13.25
CA GLY A 328 15.58 -40.82 12.21
C GLY A 328 14.45 -39.86 12.55
N GLY A 329 14.02 -39.77 13.81
CA GLY A 329 12.97 -38.87 14.27
C GLY A 329 11.59 -39.52 14.34
N SER A 330 11.48 -40.86 14.18
CA SER A 330 10.20 -41.54 14.33
C SER A 330 9.78 -41.66 15.80
N ASN A 331 10.76 -41.92 16.70
CA ASN A 331 10.54 -41.97 18.15
C ASN A 331 11.51 -41.01 18.86
N PHE A 332 11.00 -40.28 19.85
CA PHE A 332 11.81 -39.37 20.67
C PHE A 332 11.71 -39.72 22.14
N THR A 333 12.84 -39.63 22.84
CA THR A 333 12.93 -39.76 24.30
C THR A 333 13.34 -38.41 24.88
N ASN A 334 12.62 -37.90 25.89
CA ASN A 334 12.94 -36.64 26.54
C ASN A 334 14.25 -36.76 27.32
N ALA A 335 15.08 -35.72 27.22
CA ALA A 335 16.25 -35.50 28.04
C ALA A 335 15.92 -34.45 29.10
N THR A 336 16.06 -34.77 30.39
CA THR A 336 15.84 -33.83 31.46
C THR A 336 16.93 -32.77 31.46
N LEU A 337 16.58 -31.54 31.13
CA LEU A 337 17.50 -30.39 31.10
C LEU A 337 17.77 -29.91 32.51
N ALA A 338 19.03 -29.56 32.77
CA ALA A 338 19.51 -28.85 33.95
C ALA A 338 20.38 -27.67 33.53
N ASP A 339 20.33 -26.59 34.31
CA ASP A 339 21.19 -25.44 34.13
C ASP A 339 22.63 -25.78 34.55
N SER A 340 23.56 -25.62 33.65
CA SER A 340 25.01 -25.90 33.84
C SER A 340 25.84 -24.61 33.88
N GLY A 341 25.21 -23.45 34.07
CA GLY A 341 25.87 -22.16 34.16
C GLY A 341 25.89 -21.40 32.83
N TYR A 342 26.75 -20.40 32.75
CA TYR A 342 26.81 -19.47 31.62
C TYR A 342 28.06 -19.69 30.78
N VAL A 343 27.97 -19.36 29.51
CA VAL A 343 29.11 -19.34 28.59
C VAL A 343 30.03 -18.19 29.01
N THR A 344 31.31 -18.50 29.25
CA THR A 344 32.31 -17.50 29.65
C THR A 344 32.49 -16.44 28.56
N GLY A 345 32.33 -15.17 28.95
CA GLY A 345 32.47 -14.03 28.02
C GLY A 345 31.21 -13.70 27.24
N SER A 346 30.09 -14.43 27.42
CA SER A 346 28.80 -14.07 26.86
C SER A 346 27.98 -13.24 27.84
N SER A 347 27.13 -12.35 27.33
CA SER A 347 26.18 -11.61 28.15
C SER A 347 24.84 -12.38 28.20
N GLY A 348 24.68 -13.29 29.16
CA GLY A 348 23.39 -13.94 29.45
C GLY A 348 23.16 -15.28 28.74
N GLN A 349 24.11 -15.83 27.99
CA GLN A 349 23.96 -17.14 27.34
C GLN A 349 24.18 -18.28 28.33
N ARG A 350 23.12 -19.04 28.66
CA ARG A 350 23.16 -20.22 29.53
C ARG A 350 23.53 -21.48 28.78
N ILE A 351 24.10 -22.43 29.48
CA ILE A 351 24.37 -23.79 29.04
C ILE A 351 23.37 -24.71 29.76
N LEU A 352 22.44 -25.25 29.00
CA LEU A 352 21.53 -26.28 29.51
C LEU A 352 22.03 -27.64 29.03
N THR A 353 22.10 -28.62 29.94
CA THR A 353 22.54 -29.97 29.60
C THR A 353 21.48 -30.99 30.00
N GLY A 354 21.26 -32.00 29.16
CA GLY A 354 20.37 -33.09 29.44
C GLY A 354 20.90 -34.43 28.91
N GLN A 355 20.58 -35.52 29.59
CA GLN A 355 20.94 -36.86 29.16
C GLN A 355 19.67 -37.71 29.02
N ALA A 356 19.67 -38.59 28.02
CA ALA A 356 18.61 -39.56 27.81
C ALA A 356 19.18 -40.96 27.53
N THR A 357 18.57 -42.00 28.11
CA THR A 357 18.76 -43.38 27.73
C THR A 357 17.80 -43.69 26.58
N ILE A 358 18.34 -43.99 25.40
CA ILE A 358 17.59 -44.18 24.16
C ILE A 358 17.56 -45.63 23.68
N SER A 359 18.08 -46.54 24.50
CA SER A 359 18.10 -48.00 24.19
C SER A 359 16.70 -48.60 24.05
N GLY A 360 15.68 -48.01 24.62
CA GLY A 360 14.28 -48.43 24.46
C GLY A 360 13.61 -48.04 23.16
N GLN A 361 14.26 -47.20 22.32
CA GLN A 361 13.76 -46.86 20.98
C GLN A 361 14.11 -47.98 19.98
N PRO A 362 13.40 -48.06 18.82
CA PRO A 362 13.81 -48.93 17.73
C PRO A 362 15.30 -48.74 17.38
N SER A 363 15.98 -49.82 17.03
CA SER A 363 17.39 -49.80 16.67
C SER A 363 17.61 -48.92 15.44
N GLY A 364 18.53 -47.97 15.52
CA GLY A 364 18.83 -47.06 14.44
C GLY A 364 20.15 -46.26 14.67
N GLN A 365 20.72 -45.74 13.62
CA GLN A 365 21.97 -44.96 13.59
C GLN A 365 21.76 -43.55 13.07
N SER A 366 20.48 -43.12 12.89
CA SER A 366 20.12 -41.78 12.41
C SER A 366 19.68 -40.90 13.58
N MET A 367 20.64 -40.18 14.15
CA MET A 367 20.43 -39.37 15.34
C MET A 367 19.75 -38.06 14.98
N ARG A 368 18.78 -37.68 15.78
CA ARG A 368 18.17 -36.33 15.73
C ARG A 368 17.89 -35.82 17.14
N TRP A 369 17.90 -34.50 17.29
CA TRP A 369 17.35 -33.82 18.46
C TRP A 369 16.09 -33.05 18.08
N LYS A 370 15.24 -32.81 19.07
CA LYS A 370 14.05 -31.98 18.98
C LYS A 370 13.97 -31.07 20.20
N LEU A 371 13.70 -29.79 19.99
CA LEU A 371 13.32 -28.85 21.04
C LEU A 371 11.87 -28.45 20.82
N ALA A 372 11.03 -28.60 21.83
CA ALA A 372 9.72 -27.98 21.90
C ALA A 372 9.82 -26.80 22.85
N LEU A 373 9.47 -25.61 22.34
CA LEU A 373 9.59 -24.33 23.02
C LEU A 373 8.19 -23.76 23.21
N ALA A 374 7.91 -23.21 24.40
CA ALA A 374 6.63 -22.61 24.74
C ALA A 374 6.80 -21.23 25.35
N ASN A 375 5.74 -20.43 25.27
CA ASN A 375 5.62 -19.13 25.94
C ASN A 375 6.58 -18.01 25.48
N ASN A 376 7.38 -18.21 24.41
CA ASN A 376 8.30 -17.21 23.87
C ASN A 376 9.21 -16.57 24.93
N THR A 377 9.74 -17.38 25.82
CA THR A 377 10.51 -16.95 27.00
C THR A 377 12.02 -17.05 26.79
N GLU A 378 12.47 -17.64 25.68
CA GLU A 378 13.86 -17.98 25.43
C GLU A 378 14.30 -17.74 23.98
N LYS A 379 15.62 -17.60 23.79
CA LYS A 379 16.30 -17.65 22.49
C LYS A 379 17.25 -18.85 22.49
N ILE A 380 17.20 -19.65 21.43
CA ILE A 380 18.13 -20.76 21.23
C ILE A 380 19.25 -20.32 20.31
N ASN A 381 20.46 -20.26 20.83
CA ASN A 381 21.68 -19.83 20.10
C ASN A 381 22.42 -21.00 19.47
N GLY A 382 22.22 -22.22 19.99
CA GLY A 382 22.84 -23.43 19.42
C GLY A 382 22.46 -24.69 20.18
N VAL A 383 22.64 -25.82 19.51
CA VAL A 383 22.42 -27.15 20.09
C VAL A 383 23.54 -28.08 19.66
N ALA A 384 24.10 -28.83 20.62
CA ALA A 384 25.06 -29.89 20.36
C ALA A 384 24.52 -31.23 20.86
N LEU A 385 24.84 -32.29 20.15
CA LEU A 385 24.42 -33.68 20.49
C LEU A 385 25.66 -34.58 20.57
N GLN A 386 25.76 -35.35 21.64
CA GLN A 386 26.77 -36.39 21.83
C GLN A 386 26.04 -37.69 22.12
N TRP A 387 26.59 -38.82 21.67
CA TRP A 387 26.03 -40.15 21.90
C TRP A 387 27.09 -41.21 22.08
N SER A 388 26.69 -42.34 22.72
CA SER A 388 27.53 -43.51 22.93
C SER A 388 26.72 -44.81 22.84
#